data_39c98ae49394ad97f9004b71660467c7
#
_entry.id   39c98ae49394ad97f9004b71660467c7
#
_cell.length_a   1.000
_cell.length_b   1.000
_cell.length_c   1.000
_cell.angle_alpha   90.00
_cell.angle_beta   90.00
_cell.angle_gamma   90.00
#
_symmetry.space_group_name_H-M   'P 1'
#
loop_
_entity.id
_entity.type
_entity.pdbx_description
1 polymer ?
#
loop_
_entity_poly.entity_id
_entity_poly.type
_entity_poly.pdbx_seq_one_letter_code
_entity_poly.pdbx_strand_id
1 'polypeptide(L)'
;MSFVNPVNKSICLEQVCESNYQKLLKLIPDLMAFKETAIGLAPHHTTLHLEIIERTPYTMTVELSHCFNNNEEEFLAPAVKIRVYLDAQLAEVLSDHARAGVAQVFKDPGLSREIMNYKWRLNYFLQKWLDHCLKKDYLFSANAIQTEVLI
;
A
#
# COMPACT_ATOMS: atom_id res chain seq x y z
N MET A 1 23.83 8.43 -2.36
CA MET A 1 23.22 7.42 -2.57
C MET A 1 22.94 6.68 -1.43
N SER A 2 21.92 6.30 -1.20
CA SER A 2 21.70 5.62 -0.14
C SER A 2 21.32 4.32 -0.45
N PHE A 3 21.82 3.40 0.25
CA PHE A 3 21.42 2.13 0.06
C PHE A 3 21.27 1.52 1.37
N VAL A 4 20.50 0.54 1.46
CA VAL A 4 20.17 -0.09 2.66
C VAL A 4 21.15 -1.11 3.01
N ASN A 5 21.55 -1.16 4.23
CA ASN A 5 22.49 -2.15 4.69
C ASN A 5 21.76 -3.44 4.86
N PRO A 6 22.09 -4.45 4.12
CA PRO A 6 21.34 -5.70 4.19
C PRO A 6 21.46 -6.42 5.50
N VAL A 7 22.44 -6.10 6.29
CA VAL A 7 22.63 -6.80 7.52
C VAL A 7 21.52 -6.49 8.50
N ASN A 8 20.95 -5.31 8.43
CA ASN A 8 19.94 -4.89 9.35
C ASN A 8 18.61 -4.72 8.70
N LYS A 9 18.20 -5.69 7.92
CA LYS A 9 16.97 -5.54 7.17
C LYS A 9 15.73 -5.45 8.04
N SER A 10 15.72 -6.05 9.20
CA SER A 10 14.54 -5.93 10.02
C SER A 10 14.36 -4.50 10.53
N ILE A 11 15.44 -3.85 10.92
CA ILE A 11 15.36 -2.46 11.34
C ILE A 11 15.02 -1.61 10.15
N CYS A 12 15.60 -1.91 9.01
CA CYS A 12 15.30 -1.15 7.81
C CYS A 12 13.87 -1.34 7.37
N LEU A 13 13.31 -2.52 7.60
CA LEU A 13 11.93 -2.78 7.26
C LEU A 13 11.03 -1.88 8.11
N GLU A 14 11.33 -1.76 9.38
CA GLU A 14 10.52 -0.93 10.22
C GLU A 14 10.59 0.53 9.77
N GLN A 15 11.77 0.99 9.40
CA GLN A 15 11.92 2.35 8.94
C GLN A 15 11.18 2.59 7.62
N VAL A 16 11.20 1.61 6.74
CA VAL A 16 10.48 1.71 5.49
C VAL A 16 8.99 1.76 5.76
N CYS A 17 8.49 0.92 6.67
CA CYS A 17 7.07 0.89 6.99
C CYS A 17 6.64 2.20 7.67
N GLU A 18 7.52 2.79 8.44
CA GLU A 18 7.22 4.05 9.06
C GLU A 18 7.12 5.13 7.99
N SER A 19 8.05 5.12 7.05
CA SER A 19 8.01 6.04 5.95
C SER A 19 6.75 5.85 5.11
N ASN A 20 6.36 4.60 4.90
CA ASN A 20 5.17 4.30 4.13
C ASN A 20 3.92 4.86 4.79
N TYR A 21 3.87 4.80 6.12
CA TYR A 21 2.73 5.35 6.83
C TYR A 21 2.65 6.86 6.59
N GLN A 22 3.77 7.55 6.72
CA GLN A 22 3.79 8.98 6.53
C GLN A 22 3.41 9.35 5.10
N LYS A 23 3.93 8.62 4.14
CA LYS A 23 3.66 8.92 2.75
C LYS A 23 2.23 8.59 2.36
N LEU A 24 1.69 7.51 2.91
CA LEU A 24 0.33 7.13 2.61
C LEU A 24 -0.63 8.19 3.13
N LEU A 25 -0.40 8.72 4.31
CA LEU A 25 -1.26 9.75 4.84
C LEU A 25 -1.07 11.08 4.12
N LYS A 26 0.11 11.29 3.54
CA LYS A 26 0.30 12.48 2.77
C LYS A 26 -0.42 12.36 1.46
N LEU A 27 -0.43 11.18 0.86
CA LEU A 27 -1.12 10.96 -0.39
C LEU A 27 -2.62 10.99 -0.19
N ILE A 28 -3.11 10.40 0.91
CA ILE A 28 -4.52 10.31 1.18
C ILE A 28 -4.78 10.91 2.55
N PRO A 29 -4.84 12.21 2.65
CA PRO A 29 -4.99 12.84 3.96
C PRO A 29 -6.26 12.44 4.69
N ASP A 30 -7.31 12.13 3.95
CA ASP A 30 -8.57 11.76 4.56
C ASP A 30 -8.75 10.27 4.66
N LEU A 31 -7.67 9.53 4.69
CA LEU A 31 -7.75 8.07 4.69
C LEU A 31 -8.66 7.55 5.78
N MET A 32 -8.60 8.13 6.97
CA MET A 32 -9.39 7.65 8.06
C MET A 32 -10.87 7.97 7.91
N ALA A 33 -11.20 8.89 7.06
CA ALA A 33 -12.58 9.29 6.88
C ALA A 33 -13.31 8.43 5.86
N PHE A 34 -12.58 7.73 5.01
CA PHE A 34 -13.23 6.93 3.99
C PHE A 34 -13.74 5.64 4.61
N LYS A 35 -14.91 5.19 4.22
CA LYS A 35 -15.52 4.02 4.80
C LYS A 35 -15.46 2.80 3.93
N GLU A 36 -15.57 2.95 2.64
CA GLU A 36 -15.54 1.81 1.75
C GLU A 36 -14.58 1.97 0.63
N THR A 37 -14.78 2.95 -0.22
CA THR A 37 -13.90 3.15 -1.35
C THR A 37 -13.63 4.62 -1.55
N ALA A 38 -12.58 4.92 -2.25
CA ALA A 38 -12.25 6.29 -2.60
C ALA A 38 -11.51 6.27 -3.92
N ILE A 39 -11.56 7.36 -4.64
CA ILE A 39 -10.91 7.46 -5.91
C ILE A 39 -9.98 8.64 -5.90
N GLY A 40 -8.78 8.45 -6.34
CA GLY A 40 -7.80 9.51 -6.42
C GLY A 40 -7.63 9.94 -7.85
N LEU A 41 -7.78 11.23 -8.10
CA LEU A 41 -7.66 11.76 -9.44
C LEU A 41 -6.51 12.73 -9.52
N ALA A 42 -5.78 12.66 -10.58
CA ALA A 42 -4.73 13.62 -10.88
C ALA A 42 -4.75 13.88 -12.36
N PRO A 43 -4.55 15.12 -12.79
CA PRO A 43 -4.68 15.45 -14.21
C PRO A 43 -3.68 14.65 -15.02
N HIS A 44 -4.16 14.09 -16.10
CA HIS A 44 -3.30 13.37 -17.03
C HIS A 44 -2.61 12.16 -16.45
N HIS A 45 -3.10 11.64 -15.34
CA HIS A 45 -2.50 10.45 -14.76
C HIS A 45 -3.58 9.41 -14.50
N THR A 46 -3.16 8.18 -14.32
CA THR A 46 -4.05 7.09 -14.09
C THR A 46 -4.78 7.29 -12.79
N THR A 47 -6.03 6.96 -12.75
CA THR A 47 -6.81 7.08 -11.53
C THR A 47 -6.34 6.06 -10.52
N LEU A 48 -6.30 6.43 -9.28
CA LEU A 48 -6.00 5.50 -8.22
C LEU A 48 -7.31 5.09 -7.55
N HIS A 49 -7.38 3.83 -7.16
CA HIS A 49 -8.57 3.30 -6.52
C HIS A 49 -8.18 2.78 -5.16
N LEU A 50 -8.91 3.20 -4.14
CA LEU A 50 -8.66 2.78 -2.78
C LEU A 50 -9.86 2.02 -2.28
N GLU A 51 -9.65 0.88 -1.65
CA GLU A 51 -10.73 0.13 -1.06
C GLU A 51 -10.37 -0.16 0.38
N ILE A 52 -11.29 0.09 1.31
CA ILE A 52 -11.07 -0.21 2.71
C ILE A 52 -11.57 -1.62 2.93
N ILE A 53 -10.68 -2.55 3.19
CA ILE A 53 -11.04 -3.93 3.32
C ILE A 53 -11.45 -4.28 4.74
N GLU A 54 -10.74 -3.76 5.71
CA GLU A 54 -11.03 -4.10 7.07
C GLU A 54 -10.63 -2.97 7.99
N ARG A 55 -11.36 -2.76 9.04
CA ARG A 55 -11.03 -1.73 9.99
C ARG A 55 -11.25 -2.25 11.38
N THR A 56 -10.27 -2.09 12.24
CA THR A 56 -10.39 -2.41 13.64
C THR A 56 -10.03 -1.15 14.41
N PRO A 57 -10.11 -1.15 15.73
CA PRO A 57 -9.77 0.06 16.47
C PRO A 57 -8.34 0.53 16.27
N TYR A 58 -7.41 -0.41 16.02
CA TYR A 58 -6.03 0.00 15.89
C TYR A 58 -5.40 -0.31 14.54
N THR A 59 -6.13 -0.92 13.64
CA THR A 59 -5.57 -1.24 12.34
C THR A 59 -6.58 -1.00 11.24
N MET A 60 -6.08 -0.88 10.03
CA MET A 60 -6.91 -0.69 8.88
C MET A 60 -6.23 -1.39 7.76
N THR A 61 -6.94 -2.17 6.99
CA THR A 61 -6.37 -2.82 5.80
C THR A 61 -7.01 -2.22 4.58
N VAL A 62 -6.21 -1.77 3.65
CA VAL A 62 -6.71 -1.15 2.44
C VAL A 62 -6.04 -1.76 1.23
N GLU A 63 -6.65 -1.58 0.09
CA GLU A 63 -6.05 -2.01 -1.15
C GLU A 63 -5.99 -0.81 -2.06
N LEU A 64 -4.83 -0.54 -2.60
CA LEU A 64 -4.62 0.60 -3.47
C LEU A 64 -4.17 0.09 -4.82
N SER A 65 -4.78 0.56 -5.88
CA SER A 65 -4.43 0.11 -7.21
C SER A 65 -4.62 1.23 -8.22
N HIS A 66 -3.99 1.07 -9.36
CA HIS A 66 -4.24 1.96 -10.45
C HIS A 66 -5.42 1.41 -11.22
N CYS A 67 -6.25 2.30 -11.68
CA CYS A 67 -7.37 1.88 -12.45
C CYS A 67 -7.16 2.36 -13.85
N PHE A 68 -6.72 1.49 -14.75
CA PHE A 68 -6.53 1.87 -16.10
C PHE A 68 -7.82 1.74 -16.83
N ASN A 69 -8.26 2.79 -17.42
CA ASN A 69 -9.46 2.75 -18.06
C ASN A 69 -9.33 2.56 -19.50
N ASN A 70 -8.50 1.73 -19.92
CA ASN A 70 -8.35 1.51 -21.26
C ASN A 70 -9.24 0.47 -21.70
N ASN A 71 -9.92 0.65 -22.68
CA ASN A 71 -10.82 -0.26 -23.11
C ASN A 71 -10.27 -1.51 -23.43
N GLU A 72 -9.12 -1.61 -23.94
CA GLU A 72 -8.70 -2.81 -24.35
C GLU A 72 -8.10 -3.59 -23.38
N GLU A 73 -7.50 -3.08 -22.37
CA GLU A 73 -6.82 -3.92 -21.58
C GLU A 73 -7.05 -3.59 -20.31
N GLU A 74 -7.59 -4.33 -19.57
CA GLU A 74 -7.64 -4.29 -18.30
C GLU A 74 -6.46 -4.69 -17.74
N PHE A 75 -5.42 -3.98 -17.76
CA PHE A 75 -4.27 -4.34 -17.24
C PHE A 75 -4.36 -4.36 -15.87
N LEU A 76 -4.00 -5.31 -15.24
CA LEU A 76 -3.90 -5.47 -13.96
C LEU A 76 -2.90 -4.68 -13.39
N ALA A 77 -3.10 -3.52 -13.13
CA ALA A 77 -2.17 -2.78 -12.37
C ALA A 77 -2.08 -3.46 -11.08
N PRO A 78 -0.97 -3.53 -10.49
CA PRO A 78 -0.79 -4.24 -9.28
C PRO A 78 -1.60 -3.60 -8.20
N ALA A 79 -2.45 -4.35 -7.61
CA ALA A 79 -3.18 -3.92 -6.47
C ALA A 79 -2.35 -4.25 -5.27
N VAL A 80 -2.10 -3.29 -4.43
CA VAL A 80 -1.26 -3.48 -3.27
C VAL A 80 -2.13 -3.44 -2.03
N LYS A 81 -2.10 -4.52 -1.24
CA LYS A 81 -2.86 -4.56 -0.02
C LYS A 81 -1.96 -4.10 1.11
N ILE A 82 -2.39 -3.13 1.86
CA ILE A 82 -1.59 -2.49 2.87
C ILE A 82 -2.28 -2.53 4.21
N ARG A 83 -1.57 -2.98 5.23
CA ARG A 83 -2.11 -2.92 6.58
C ARG A 83 -1.51 -1.72 7.30
N VAL A 84 -2.37 -0.88 7.83
CA VAL A 84 -1.95 0.32 8.51
C VAL A 84 -2.14 0.10 9.99
N TYR A 85 -1.06 0.28 10.77
CA TYR A 85 -1.11 0.14 12.20
C TYR A 85 -1.19 1.54 12.77
N LEU A 86 -2.36 1.90 13.23
CA LEU A 86 -2.64 3.29 13.58
C LEU A 86 -1.87 3.78 14.81
N ASP A 87 -1.75 2.93 15.80
CA ASP A 87 -1.06 3.34 16.99
C ASP A 87 0.46 3.28 16.81
N ALA A 88 0.96 2.35 16.04
CA ALA A 88 2.38 2.26 15.80
C ALA A 88 2.84 3.17 14.68
N GLN A 89 1.91 3.67 13.88
CA GLN A 89 2.21 4.55 12.76
C GLN A 89 3.11 3.87 11.73
N LEU A 90 2.71 2.67 11.35
CA LEU A 90 3.42 1.90 10.35
C LEU A 90 2.43 1.47 9.27
N ALA A 91 2.91 1.31 8.06
CA ALA A 91 2.11 0.77 6.97
C ALA A 91 2.93 -0.29 6.27
N GLU A 92 2.38 -1.47 6.17
CA GLU A 92 3.10 -2.62 5.65
C GLU A 92 2.34 -3.29 4.54
N VAL A 93 3.03 -3.72 3.50
CA VAL A 93 2.41 -4.43 2.40
C VAL A 93 2.12 -5.85 2.84
N LEU A 94 0.90 -6.30 2.58
CA LEU A 94 0.53 -7.67 2.84
C LEU A 94 0.59 -8.45 1.55
N SER A 95 0.95 -9.70 1.66
CA SER A 95 1.01 -10.52 0.49
C SER A 95 0.44 -11.86 0.85
N ASP A 96 -0.42 -12.40 0.02
CA ASP A 96 -0.98 -13.70 0.26
C ASP A 96 0.06 -14.77 0.21
N HIS A 97 1.12 -14.55 -0.55
CA HIS A 97 2.17 -15.52 -0.61
C HIS A 97 2.86 -15.62 0.74
N ALA A 98 2.87 -14.55 1.49
CA ALA A 98 3.55 -14.58 2.75
C ALA A 98 2.86 -15.47 3.75
N ARG A 99 1.57 -15.72 3.57
CA ARG A 99 0.86 -16.52 4.50
C ARG A 99 1.31 -17.95 4.46
N ALA A 100 1.46 -18.51 3.30
CA ALA A 100 1.94 -19.86 3.16
C ALA A 100 3.39 -19.91 3.58
N GLY A 101 4.14 -18.87 3.31
CA GLY A 101 5.54 -18.86 3.68
C GLY A 101 5.75 -18.81 5.18
N VAL A 102 4.88 -18.11 5.90
CA VAL A 102 5.03 -18.00 7.32
C VAL A 102 4.87 -19.35 7.99
N ALA A 103 3.99 -20.19 7.49
CA ALA A 103 3.82 -21.49 8.06
C ALA A 103 5.09 -22.29 7.97
N GLN A 104 5.87 -22.10 6.94
CA GLN A 104 7.10 -22.84 6.79
C GLN A 104 8.22 -22.27 7.60
N VAL A 105 8.18 -21.02 7.93
CA VAL A 105 9.26 -20.39 8.65
C VAL A 105 9.48 -21.05 10.00
N PHE A 106 8.44 -21.51 10.63
CA PHE A 106 8.61 -22.13 11.91
C PHE A 106 9.33 -23.46 11.79
N LYS A 107 9.42 -24.04 10.62
CA LYS A 107 10.12 -25.27 10.47
C LYS A 107 11.49 -25.11 9.88
N ASP A 108 11.75 -24.02 9.23
CA ASP A 108 13.01 -23.84 8.55
C ASP A 108 13.52 -22.43 8.76
N PRO A 109 14.49 -22.24 9.60
CA PRO A 109 15.02 -20.91 9.87
C PRO A 109 15.61 -20.22 8.63
N GLY A 110 16.06 -21.01 7.66
CA GLY A 110 16.59 -20.39 6.46
C GLY A 110 15.54 -19.64 5.68
N LEU A 111 14.28 -20.10 5.74
CA LEU A 111 13.24 -19.42 5.03
C LEU A 111 12.88 -18.11 5.68
N SER A 112 13.19 -17.97 6.98
CA SER A 112 12.87 -16.73 7.65
C SER A 112 13.63 -15.57 7.05
N ARG A 113 14.88 -15.79 6.62
CA ARG A 113 15.65 -14.75 6.00
C ARG A 113 15.07 -14.40 4.63
N GLU A 114 14.66 -15.40 3.90
CA GLU A 114 14.10 -15.14 2.59
C GLU A 114 12.80 -14.39 2.69
N ILE A 115 11.97 -14.72 3.67
CA ILE A 115 10.73 -14.03 3.85
C ILE A 115 10.97 -12.59 4.26
N MET A 116 11.95 -12.35 5.12
CA MET A 116 12.28 -11.00 5.52
C MET A 116 12.75 -10.19 4.32
N ASN A 117 13.57 -10.78 3.45
CA ASN A 117 14.02 -10.09 2.27
C ASN A 117 12.86 -9.77 1.34
N TYR A 118 11.93 -10.72 1.22
CA TYR A 118 10.78 -10.52 0.35
C TYR A 118 9.90 -9.40 0.89
N LYS A 119 9.66 -9.39 2.20
CA LYS A 119 8.85 -8.34 2.80
C LYS A 119 9.54 -6.99 2.65
N TRP A 120 10.86 -6.96 2.80
CA TRP A 120 11.56 -5.71 2.66
C TRP A 120 11.41 -5.18 1.24
N ARG A 121 11.53 -6.05 0.25
CA ARG A 121 11.43 -5.60 -1.13
C ARG A 121 10.02 -5.10 -1.46
N LEU A 122 9.00 -5.76 -0.92
CA LEU A 122 7.64 -5.34 -1.18
C LEU A 122 7.38 -3.96 -0.57
N ASN A 123 7.88 -3.75 0.64
CA ASN A 123 7.65 -2.48 1.30
C ASN A 123 8.50 -1.36 0.71
N TYR A 124 9.67 -1.70 0.23
CA TYR A 124 10.48 -0.71 -0.45
C TYR A 124 9.82 -0.32 -1.78
N PHE A 125 9.21 -1.29 -2.45
CA PHE A 125 8.47 -0.98 -3.66
C PHE A 125 7.32 -0.04 -3.34
N LEU A 126 6.61 -0.27 -2.26
CA LEU A 126 5.52 0.62 -1.89
C LEU A 126 6.04 2.02 -1.61
N GLN A 127 7.19 2.13 -0.95
CA GLN A 127 7.76 3.43 -0.68
C GLN A 127 8.03 4.18 -1.97
N LYS A 128 8.62 3.50 -2.95
CA LYS A 128 8.92 4.16 -4.21
C LYS A 128 7.66 4.51 -4.98
N TRP A 129 6.65 3.65 -4.91
CA TRP A 129 5.41 3.92 -5.60
C TRP A 129 4.70 5.11 -4.97
N LEU A 130 4.70 5.19 -3.65
CA LEU A 130 4.08 6.32 -2.98
C LEU A 130 4.82 7.62 -3.32
N ASP A 131 6.16 7.57 -3.39
CA ASP A 131 6.91 8.74 -3.78
C ASP A 131 6.50 9.18 -5.18
N HIS A 132 6.33 8.22 -6.07
CA HIS A 132 5.94 8.52 -7.43
C HIS A 132 4.55 9.14 -7.47
N CYS A 133 3.61 8.61 -6.70
CA CYS A 133 2.28 9.15 -6.67
C CYS A 133 2.24 10.54 -6.03
N LEU A 134 3.07 10.76 -5.04
CA LEU A 134 3.06 12.05 -4.37
C LEU A 134 3.49 13.18 -5.28
N LYS A 135 4.16 12.88 -6.37
CA LYS A 135 4.56 13.90 -7.28
C LYS A 135 3.46 14.31 -8.22
N LYS A 136 2.31 13.68 -8.18
CA LYS A 136 1.29 13.88 -9.16
C LYS A 136 0.04 14.56 -8.67
N ASP A 137 0.04 15.04 -7.46
CA ASP A 137 -1.05 15.84 -6.95
C ASP A 137 -2.40 15.13 -7.00
N TYR A 138 -2.45 13.92 -6.53
CA TYR A 138 -3.70 13.21 -6.48
C TYR A 138 -4.62 13.82 -5.43
N LEU A 139 -5.90 13.88 -5.75
CA LEU A 139 -6.90 14.28 -4.78
C LEU A 139 -7.87 13.13 -4.64
N PHE A 140 -8.05 12.67 -3.43
CA PHE A 140 -8.92 11.54 -3.17
C PHE A 140 -10.27 11.99 -2.67
N SER A 141 -11.32 11.34 -3.15
CA SER A 141 -12.66 11.62 -2.67
C SER A 141 -13.43 10.34 -2.59
N ALA A 142 -14.40 10.28 -1.70
CA ALA A 142 -15.20 9.11 -1.56
C ALA A 142 -15.97 8.93 -2.84
N ASN A 143 -16.09 7.73 -3.22
CA ASN A 143 -16.75 7.28 -4.38
C ASN A 143 -17.60 8.32 -5.05
N ALA A 144 -16.99 9.25 -5.63
CA ALA A 144 -17.68 10.29 -6.25
C ALA A 144 -18.45 9.86 -7.44
N ILE A 145 -18.17 8.69 -7.88
CA ILE A 145 -18.85 8.21 -8.99
C ILE A 145 -20.29 8.19 -8.80
N GLN A 146 -20.72 7.91 -7.61
CA GLN A 146 -22.06 7.87 -7.41
C GLN A 146 -22.70 9.15 -7.71
N THR A 147 -22.02 10.19 -7.41
CA THR A 147 -22.55 11.46 -7.64
C THR A 147 -22.74 11.73 -9.09
N GLU A 148 -21.77 11.31 -9.84
CA GLU A 148 -21.91 11.56 -11.19
C GLU A 148 -22.91 10.77 -11.82
N VAL A 149 -23.09 9.59 -11.38
CA VAL A 149 -24.03 8.76 -11.96
C VAL A 149 -25.41 9.34 -11.79
N LEU A 150 -25.61 10.06 -10.77
CA LEU A 150 -26.88 10.61 -10.54
C LEU A 150 -27.20 11.73 -11.45
N ILE A 151 -26.28 12.22 -12.12
CA ILE A 151 -26.53 13.27 -13.00
C ILE A 151 -26.91 12.77 -14.32
#